data_f280b29d0898e07d1fd22daac4e266f3
#
_entry.id   f280b29d0898e07d1fd22daac4e266f3
#
_cell.length_a   1.000
_cell.length_b   1.000
_cell.length_c   1.000
_cell.angle_alpha   90.00
_cell.angle_beta   90.00
_cell.angle_gamma   90.00
#
_symmetry.space_group_name_H-M   'P 1'
#
loop_
_entity.id
_entity.type
_entity.pdbx_description
1 polymer ?
#
loop_
_entity_poly.entity_id
_entity_poly.type
_entity_poly.pdbx_seq_one_letter_code
_entity_poly.pdbx_strand_id
1 'polypeptide(L)'
;MSWESYITNRLMNFNQFGHVYNNVLTDAIIIDFKGKILATTGISINYEESRKLKEFFEQIINTILYLKLGEKKYRILHYEKDKHAYIRDGEIGGTIAKAKNLYVIGFFDTKKIYTYDGEKKIQCPGICNTVVEEVANELKSQGF
;
A
#
# COMPACT_ATOMS: atom_id res chain seq x y z
N MET A 1 7.03 12.82 -13.99
CA MET A 1 6.87 12.64 -12.55
C MET A 1 7.68 11.40 -12.13
N SER A 2 8.48 11.51 -11.08
CA SER A 2 9.24 10.38 -10.57
C SER A 2 8.38 9.49 -9.68
N TRP A 3 8.78 8.21 -9.54
CA TRP A 3 8.09 7.29 -8.65
C TRP A 3 8.18 7.74 -7.18
N GLU A 4 9.32 8.33 -6.79
CA GLU A 4 9.51 8.90 -5.46
C GLU A 4 8.51 10.00 -5.15
N SER A 5 8.17 10.84 -6.13
CA SER A 5 7.18 11.89 -5.91
C SER A 5 5.77 11.35 -5.70
N TYR A 6 5.42 10.20 -6.28
CA TYR A 6 4.15 9.54 -5.94
C TYR A 6 4.13 9.14 -4.47
N ILE A 7 5.21 8.54 -3.98
CA ILE A 7 5.28 8.15 -2.57
C ILE A 7 5.18 9.38 -1.66
N THR A 8 6.01 10.41 -1.91
CA THR A 8 6.07 11.58 -1.05
C THR A 8 4.79 12.41 -1.09
N ASN A 9 4.25 12.66 -2.30
CA ASN A 9 3.21 13.67 -2.51
C ASN A 9 1.81 13.10 -2.70
N ARG A 10 1.67 11.78 -2.83
CA ARG A 10 0.38 11.13 -3.07
C ARG A 10 0.04 10.04 -2.06
N LEU A 11 1.04 9.41 -1.47
CA LEU A 11 0.85 8.33 -0.49
C LEU A 11 1.14 8.80 0.94
N MET A 12 2.33 9.33 1.20
CA MET A 12 2.70 9.74 2.55
C MET A 12 2.06 11.07 2.94
N ASN A 13 2.05 12.01 2.01
CA ASN A 13 1.50 13.36 2.20
C ASN A 13 0.69 13.71 0.96
N PHE A 14 -0.41 14.42 1.12
CA PHE A 14 -1.19 14.86 -0.04
C PHE A 14 -2.15 15.98 0.33
N ASN A 15 -2.65 16.67 -0.70
CA ASN A 15 -3.70 17.66 -0.58
C ASN A 15 -4.95 17.14 -1.28
N GLN A 16 -6.09 17.27 -0.63
CA GLN A 16 -7.36 16.85 -1.23
C GLN A 16 -8.47 17.81 -0.79
N PHE A 17 -9.17 18.40 -1.75
CA PHE A 17 -10.27 19.34 -1.51
C PHE A 17 -9.90 20.49 -0.56
N GLY A 18 -8.67 21.01 -0.71
CA GLY A 18 -8.18 22.09 0.13
C GLY A 18 -7.65 21.67 1.50
N HIS A 19 -7.66 20.37 1.79
CA HIS A 19 -7.16 19.81 3.05
C HIS A 19 -5.76 19.23 2.87
N VAL A 20 -4.91 19.42 3.87
CA VAL A 20 -3.51 18.97 3.87
C VAL A 20 -3.36 17.77 4.80
N TYR A 21 -2.90 16.65 4.24
CA TYR A 21 -2.63 15.41 4.97
C TYR A 21 -1.13 15.15 4.98
N ASN A 22 -0.57 14.92 6.16
CA ASN A 22 0.86 14.59 6.31
C ASN A 22 1.05 13.33 7.13
N ASN A 23 1.97 12.46 6.68
CA ASN A 23 2.36 11.23 7.37
C ASN A 23 1.20 10.25 7.59
N VAL A 24 0.33 10.11 6.61
CA VAL A 24 -0.84 9.22 6.71
C VAL A 24 -0.48 7.74 6.73
N LEU A 25 0.72 7.40 6.24
CA LEU A 25 1.25 6.03 6.22
C LEU A 25 2.58 5.99 6.94
N THR A 26 2.92 4.84 7.51
CA THR A 26 4.23 4.59 8.11
C THR A 26 5.26 4.30 7.03
N ASP A 27 4.89 3.49 6.05
CA ASP A 27 5.74 3.10 4.92
C ASP A 27 4.90 2.93 3.67
N ALA A 28 5.55 3.06 2.51
CA ALA A 28 4.93 2.80 1.23
C ALA A 28 5.96 2.25 0.25
N ILE A 29 5.49 1.46 -0.70
CA ILE A 29 6.32 0.88 -1.75
C ILE A 29 5.50 0.73 -3.03
N ILE A 30 6.12 1.01 -4.16
CA ILE A 30 5.58 0.73 -5.49
C ILE A 30 6.50 -0.29 -6.13
N ILE A 31 5.96 -1.43 -6.51
CA ILE A 31 6.72 -2.56 -7.04
C ILE A 31 6.03 -3.11 -8.28
N ASP A 32 6.79 -3.47 -9.31
CA ASP A 32 6.20 -4.09 -10.50
C ASP A 32 5.96 -5.60 -10.29
N PHE A 33 5.28 -6.24 -11.24
CA PHE A 33 4.94 -7.66 -11.13
C PHE A 33 6.15 -8.59 -11.23
N LYS A 34 7.31 -8.07 -11.64
CA LYS A 34 8.56 -8.84 -11.72
C LYS A 34 9.39 -8.72 -10.43
N GLY A 35 8.92 -7.92 -9.49
CA GLY A 35 9.61 -7.72 -8.22
C GLY A 35 10.56 -6.54 -8.19
N LYS A 36 10.57 -5.70 -9.24
CA LYS A 36 11.41 -4.51 -9.25
C LYS A 36 10.75 -3.41 -8.43
N ILE A 37 11.47 -2.91 -7.45
CA ILE A 37 11.03 -1.80 -6.62
C ILE A 37 11.24 -0.50 -7.41
N LEU A 38 10.14 0.22 -7.66
CA LEU A 38 10.17 1.48 -8.39
C LEU A 38 10.41 2.66 -7.45
N ALA A 39 9.84 2.59 -6.25
CA ALA A 39 10.07 3.56 -5.17
C ALA A 39 9.68 2.95 -3.83
N THR A 40 10.33 3.39 -2.76
CA THR A 40 10.04 2.93 -1.41
C THR A 40 10.45 3.99 -0.38
N THR A 41 9.79 3.97 0.77
CA THR A 41 10.19 4.80 1.92
C THR A 41 11.33 4.19 2.74
N GLY A 42 11.75 2.95 2.41
CA GLY A 42 12.80 2.24 3.13
C GLY A 42 12.47 0.76 3.34
N ILE A 43 11.20 0.39 3.25
CA ILE A 43 10.80 -1.01 3.30
C ILE A 43 11.27 -1.72 2.03
N SER A 44 11.71 -2.96 2.18
CA SER A 44 12.16 -3.78 1.06
C SER A 44 11.33 -5.06 0.98
N ILE A 45 11.02 -5.47 -0.23
CA ILE A 45 10.32 -6.72 -0.52
C ILE A 45 11.27 -7.57 -1.34
N ASN A 46 11.61 -8.76 -0.83
CA ASN A 46 12.53 -9.65 -1.52
C ASN A 46 11.82 -10.42 -2.65
N TYR A 47 12.60 -11.14 -3.44
CA TYR A 47 12.11 -11.88 -4.60
C TYR A 47 11.02 -12.89 -4.22
N GLU A 48 11.24 -13.65 -3.14
CA GLU A 48 10.29 -14.67 -2.69
C GLU A 48 8.97 -14.06 -2.24
N GLU A 49 9.03 -12.95 -1.52
CA GLU A 49 7.84 -12.21 -1.08
C GLU A 49 7.07 -11.66 -2.27
N SER A 50 7.77 -11.10 -3.25
CA SER A 50 7.19 -10.58 -4.49
C SER A 50 6.53 -11.69 -5.29
N ARG A 51 7.18 -12.84 -5.42
CA ARG A 51 6.64 -14.00 -6.13
C ARG A 51 5.34 -14.49 -5.49
N LYS A 52 5.31 -14.59 -4.18
CA LYS A 52 4.11 -15.02 -3.45
C LYS A 52 2.98 -14.00 -3.53
N LEU A 53 3.31 -12.72 -3.55
CA LEU A 53 2.34 -11.65 -3.74
C LEU A 53 1.65 -11.78 -5.10
N LYS A 54 2.43 -11.98 -6.16
CA LYS A 54 1.91 -12.18 -7.51
C LYS A 54 1.03 -13.43 -7.58
N GLU A 55 1.50 -14.53 -7.01
CA GLU A 55 0.78 -15.80 -6.93
C GLU A 55 -0.57 -15.63 -6.22
N PHE A 56 -0.59 -14.87 -5.13
CA PHE A 56 -1.80 -14.56 -4.39
C PHE A 56 -2.84 -13.83 -5.27
N PHE A 57 -2.42 -12.82 -6.02
CA PHE A 57 -3.34 -12.05 -6.84
C PHE A 57 -3.79 -12.79 -8.12
N GLU A 58 -3.04 -13.78 -8.58
CA GLU A 58 -3.38 -14.57 -9.77
C GLU A 58 -4.23 -15.81 -9.48
N GLN A 59 -4.40 -16.20 -8.23
CA GLN A 59 -5.13 -17.41 -7.88
C GLN A 59 -6.63 -17.26 -8.06
N ILE A 60 -7.25 -18.29 -8.66
CA ILE A 60 -8.70 -18.39 -8.81
C ILE A 60 -9.35 -18.79 -7.47
N ILE A 61 -8.73 -19.75 -6.79
CA ILE A 61 -9.13 -20.17 -5.44
C ILE A 61 -8.02 -19.77 -4.50
N ASN A 62 -8.34 -18.89 -3.57
CA ASN A 62 -7.35 -18.38 -2.67
C ASN A 62 -7.39 -19.09 -1.33
N THR A 63 -6.40 -19.93 -1.08
CA THR A 63 -6.20 -20.62 0.19
C THR A 63 -5.10 -19.96 1.03
N ILE A 64 -4.49 -18.88 0.53
CA ILE A 64 -3.44 -18.16 1.24
C ILE A 64 -4.10 -17.27 2.27
N LEU A 65 -3.77 -17.48 3.55
CA LEU A 65 -4.32 -16.69 4.67
C LEU A 65 -3.37 -15.61 5.16
N TYR A 66 -2.09 -15.70 4.78
CA TYR A 66 -1.03 -14.80 5.24
C TYR A 66 -0.14 -14.41 4.08
N LEU A 67 0.38 -13.18 4.15
CA LEU A 67 1.42 -12.70 3.25
C LEU A 67 2.60 -12.19 4.09
N LYS A 68 3.82 -12.52 3.65
CA LYS A 68 5.03 -11.99 4.24
C LYS A 68 5.55 -10.85 3.36
N LEU A 69 5.68 -9.66 3.94
CA LEU A 69 6.16 -8.47 3.25
C LEU A 69 7.15 -7.74 4.17
N GLY A 70 8.34 -7.45 3.66
CA GLY A 70 9.37 -6.80 4.46
C GLY A 70 9.78 -7.63 5.67
N GLU A 71 9.81 -8.96 5.51
CA GLU A 71 10.12 -9.94 6.56
C GLU A 71 9.09 -10.03 7.67
N LYS A 72 7.94 -9.38 7.52
CA LYS A 72 6.85 -9.42 8.48
C LYS A 72 5.65 -10.17 7.91
N LYS A 73 5.05 -11.03 8.73
CA LYS A 73 3.91 -11.85 8.35
C LYS A 73 2.60 -11.13 8.70
N TYR A 74 1.76 -10.93 7.69
CA TYR A 74 0.46 -10.28 7.86
C TYR A 74 -0.66 -11.25 7.54
N ARG A 75 -1.73 -11.19 8.33
CA ARG A 75 -2.95 -11.93 8.03
C ARG A 75 -3.76 -11.15 6.99
N ILE A 76 -4.34 -11.86 6.03
CA ILE A 76 -5.21 -11.26 5.02
C ILE A 76 -6.61 -11.15 5.62
N LEU A 77 -7.12 -9.93 5.73
CA LEU A 77 -8.45 -9.65 6.29
C LEU A 77 -9.53 -9.58 5.21
N HIS A 78 -9.16 -9.12 4.03
CA HIS A 78 -10.08 -8.91 2.93
C HIS A 78 -9.34 -8.97 1.62
N TYR A 79 -9.96 -9.53 0.62
CA TYR A 79 -9.40 -9.63 -0.73
C TYR A 79 -10.50 -9.42 -1.76
N GLU A 80 -10.25 -8.55 -2.72
CA GLU A 80 -11.09 -8.38 -3.88
C GLU A 80 -10.23 -8.66 -5.12
N LYS A 81 -10.62 -9.66 -5.90
CA LYS A 81 -9.86 -10.14 -7.05
C LYS A 81 -9.51 -9.02 -8.02
N ASP A 82 -8.24 -8.98 -8.45
CA ASP A 82 -7.70 -8.01 -9.38
C ASP A 82 -7.76 -6.55 -8.91
N LYS A 83 -8.07 -6.30 -7.64
CA LYS A 83 -8.15 -4.94 -7.10
C LYS A 83 -7.25 -4.72 -5.91
N HIS A 84 -7.53 -5.34 -4.78
CA HIS A 84 -6.82 -5.04 -3.54
C HIS A 84 -6.89 -6.15 -2.52
N ALA A 85 -6.02 -6.05 -1.52
CA ALA A 85 -6.08 -6.86 -0.31
C ALA A 85 -5.79 -5.97 0.90
N TYR A 86 -6.47 -6.24 2.01
CA TYR A 86 -6.23 -5.60 3.29
C TYR A 86 -5.55 -6.59 4.22
N ILE A 87 -4.45 -6.18 4.83
CA ILE A 87 -3.60 -7.04 5.65
C ILE A 87 -3.38 -6.45 7.03
N ARG A 88 -3.15 -7.31 8.02
CA ARG A 88 -2.98 -6.87 9.40
C ARG A 88 -2.10 -7.80 10.22
N ASP A 89 -1.32 -7.20 11.14
CA ASP A 89 -0.61 -7.89 12.20
C ASP A 89 -0.67 -7.01 13.47
N GLY A 90 -1.67 -7.27 14.31
CA GLY A 90 -1.88 -6.47 15.51
C GLY A 90 -2.22 -5.02 15.21
N GLU A 91 -1.38 -4.10 15.67
CA GLU A 91 -1.58 -2.66 15.47
C GLU A 91 -1.04 -2.14 14.14
N ILE A 92 -0.29 -2.97 13.43
CA ILE A 92 0.28 -2.65 12.12
C ILE A 92 -0.53 -3.35 11.05
N GLY A 93 -0.74 -2.69 9.95
CA GLY A 93 -1.42 -3.28 8.81
C GLY A 93 -1.13 -2.52 7.53
N GLY A 94 -1.84 -2.85 6.49
CA GLY A 94 -1.64 -2.20 5.21
C GLY A 94 -2.68 -2.54 4.18
N THR A 95 -2.50 -1.92 3.03
CA THR A 95 -3.31 -2.11 1.84
C THR A 95 -2.38 -2.41 0.67
N ILE A 96 -2.74 -3.43 -0.10
CA ILE A 96 -2.07 -3.76 -1.36
C ILE A 96 -3.09 -3.51 -2.45
N ALA A 97 -2.82 -2.59 -3.37
CA ALA A 97 -3.72 -2.32 -4.48
C ALA A 97 -3.01 -2.60 -5.80
N LYS A 98 -3.71 -3.27 -6.69
CA LYS A 98 -3.18 -3.66 -7.98
C LYS A 98 -3.53 -2.60 -9.03
N ALA A 99 -2.52 -2.11 -9.74
CA ALA A 99 -2.71 -1.35 -10.96
C ALA A 99 -2.60 -2.30 -12.15
N LYS A 100 -2.30 -1.81 -13.35
CA LYS A 100 -2.23 -2.66 -14.54
C LYS A 100 -0.99 -3.56 -14.53
N ASN A 101 0.17 -3.03 -14.15
CA ASN A 101 1.46 -3.71 -14.22
C ASN A 101 2.24 -3.65 -12.91
N LEU A 102 1.65 -3.12 -11.85
CA LEU A 102 2.35 -2.93 -10.60
C LEU A 102 1.41 -2.97 -9.40
N TYR A 103 2.01 -3.07 -8.21
CA TYR A 103 1.31 -2.98 -6.93
C TYR A 103 1.71 -1.70 -6.23
N VAL A 104 0.74 -1.06 -5.60
CA VAL A 104 0.95 0.05 -4.66
C VAL A 104 0.64 -0.52 -3.28
N ILE A 105 1.59 -0.41 -2.36
CA ILE A 105 1.45 -0.97 -1.02
C ILE A 105 1.72 0.15 -0.02
N GLY A 106 0.78 0.32 0.91
CA GLY A 106 0.93 1.27 2.01
C GLY A 106 0.71 0.57 3.34
N PHE A 107 1.45 1.01 4.37
CA PHE A 107 1.38 0.45 5.71
C PHE A 107 1.00 1.54 6.71
N PHE A 108 0.23 1.16 7.71
CA PHE A 108 -0.13 2.02 8.84
C PHE A 108 0.25 1.36 10.16
N ASP A 109 0.37 2.19 11.19
CA ASP A 109 0.60 1.74 12.56
C ASP A 109 -0.32 2.56 13.46
N THR A 110 -1.23 1.91 14.17
CA THR A 110 -2.19 2.59 15.02
C THR A 110 -1.56 3.28 16.22
N LYS A 111 -0.26 3.08 16.45
CA LYS A 111 0.53 3.83 17.44
C LYS A 111 1.13 5.12 16.87
N LYS A 112 1.04 5.33 15.56
CA LYS A 112 1.57 6.52 14.89
C LYS A 112 0.45 7.51 14.62
N ILE A 113 0.84 8.77 14.48
CA ILE A 113 -0.10 9.84 14.16
C ILE A 113 0.18 10.41 12.78
N TYR A 114 -0.86 10.92 12.15
CA TYR A 114 -0.77 11.77 10.98
C TYR A 114 -1.43 13.12 11.31
N THR A 115 -1.24 14.09 10.45
CA THR A 115 -1.91 15.39 10.61
C THR A 115 -2.88 15.64 9.46
N TYR A 116 -4.03 16.19 9.80
CA TYR A 116 -5.06 16.64 8.89
C TYR A 116 -5.28 18.13 9.18
N ASP A 117 -4.86 18.98 8.26
CA ASP A 117 -4.87 20.45 8.45
C ASP A 117 -4.22 20.87 9.77
N GLY A 118 -3.11 20.20 10.13
CA GLY A 118 -2.39 20.44 11.38
C GLY A 118 -2.97 19.75 12.61
N GLU A 119 -4.15 19.17 12.52
CA GLU A 119 -4.78 18.42 13.62
C GLU A 119 -4.24 17.00 13.68
N LYS A 120 -3.86 16.56 14.89
CA LYS A 120 -3.31 15.21 15.09
C LYS A 120 -4.40 14.15 15.07
N LYS A 121 -4.17 13.08 14.29
CA LYS A 121 -5.05 11.93 14.19
C LYS A 121 -4.21 10.65 14.23
N ILE A 122 -4.83 9.53 14.58
CA ILE A 122 -4.17 8.23 14.62
C ILE A 122 -4.23 7.60 13.24
N GLN A 123 -3.11 7.07 12.74
CA GLN A 123 -3.09 6.30 11.50
C GLN A 123 -4.06 5.12 11.63
N CYS A 124 -4.78 4.83 10.57
CA CYS A 124 -5.83 3.83 10.60
C CYS A 124 -6.03 3.14 9.24
N PRO A 125 -6.69 1.96 9.23
CA PRO A 125 -6.96 1.26 7.98
C PRO A 125 -7.73 2.08 6.96
N GLY A 126 -8.71 2.86 7.40
CA GLY A 126 -9.57 3.62 6.51
C GLY A 126 -8.84 4.59 5.61
N ILE A 127 -7.97 5.43 6.17
CA ILE A 127 -7.18 6.38 5.38
C ILE A 127 -6.16 5.64 4.51
N CYS A 128 -5.54 4.59 5.04
CA CYS A 128 -4.59 3.77 4.30
C CYS A 128 -5.25 3.17 3.05
N ASN A 129 -6.39 2.52 3.22
CA ASN A 129 -7.12 1.91 2.10
C ASN A 129 -7.47 2.94 1.04
N THR A 130 -8.03 4.08 1.45
CA THR A 130 -8.45 5.14 0.54
C THR A 130 -7.28 5.67 -0.29
N VAL A 131 -6.18 6.01 0.37
CA VAL A 131 -5.01 6.61 -0.28
C VAL A 131 -4.35 5.64 -1.25
N VAL A 132 -4.12 4.42 -0.82
CA VAL A 132 -3.44 3.40 -1.64
C VAL A 132 -4.30 3.03 -2.86
N GLU A 133 -5.60 2.85 -2.67
CA GLU A 133 -6.50 2.51 -3.77
C GLU A 133 -6.64 3.66 -4.77
N GLU A 134 -6.70 4.90 -4.32
CA GLU A 134 -6.75 6.06 -5.22
C GLU A 134 -5.50 6.18 -6.08
N VAL A 135 -4.32 5.98 -5.49
CA VAL A 135 -3.07 6.04 -6.25
C VAL A 135 -3.00 4.89 -7.26
N ALA A 136 -3.39 3.69 -6.88
CA ALA A 136 -3.42 2.56 -7.80
C ALA A 136 -4.37 2.81 -8.97
N ASN A 137 -5.56 3.35 -8.72
CA ASN A 137 -6.52 3.70 -9.76
C ASN A 137 -6.00 4.79 -10.70
N GLU A 138 -5.34 5.80 -10.15
CA GLU A 138 -4.72 6.86 -10.94
C GLU A 138 -3.63 6.29 -11.87
N LEU A 139 -2.75 5.46 -11.33
CA LEU A 139 -1.69 4.83 -12.12
C LEU A 139 -2.28 3.91 -13.20
N LYS A 140 -3.32 3.17 -12.86
CA LYS A 140 -4.02 2.31 -13.82
C LYS A 140 -4.61 3.13 -14.98
N SER A 141 -5.21 4.29 -14.69
CA SER A 141 -5.77 5.16 -15.72
C SER A 141 -4.70 5.75 -16.63
N GLN A 142 -3.46 5.83 -16.17
CA GLN A 142 -2.31 6.30 -16.95
C GLN A 142 -1.57 5.17 -17.67
N GLY A 143 -2.06 3.94 -17.61
CA GLY A 143 -1.49 2.79 -18.31
C GLY A 143 -0.47 1.98 -17.50
N PHE A 144 -0.30 2.29 -16.23
CA PHE A 144 0.59 1.55 -15.35
C PHE A 144 -0.16 0.47 -14.60
#